data_ed43420ccc22064c45aff677db061b18
#
_entry.id   ed43420ccc22064c45aff677db061b18
#
_cell.length_a   1.000
_cell.length_b   1.000
_cell.length_c   1.000
_cell.angle_alpha   90.00
_cell.angle_beta   90.00
_cell.angle_gamma   90.00
#
_symmetry.space_group_name_H-M   'P 1'
#
loop_
_entity.id
_entity.type
_entity.pdbx_description
1 polymer ?
#
loop_
_entity_poly.entity_id
_entity_poly.type
_entity_poly.pdbx_seq_one_letter_code
_entity_poly.pdbx_strand_id
1 'polypeptide(L)'
;MIMGTDKMCNDRNSMMFFHALMKHVRPPNKVGISYMLAGDEGASNTDPYAAGKTAHDHWIVTGPHIMVVGPAAKALGYTEAKDPDSNKPYMMWAGTPYEHAMIPVAPLK
;
A
#
# COMPACT_ATOMS: atom_id res chain seq x y z
N MET A 1 -1.52 6.34 -11.53
CA MET A 1 -0.14 6.59 -11.09
C MET A 1 0.65 5.29 -11.12
N ILE A 2 1.90 5.36 -11.45
CA ILE A 2 2.81 4.23 -11.43
C ILE A 2 3.88 4.52 -10.40
N MET A 3 4.18 3.54 -9.55
CA MET A 3 5.27 3.62 -8.59
C MET A 3 6.35 2.65 -9.04
N GLY A 4 7.48 3.20 -9.49
CA GLY A 4 8.49 2.39 -10.15
C GLY A 4 7.94 1.82 -11.45
N THR A 5 8.04 0.50 -11.64
CA THR A 5 7.50 -0.21 -12.80
C THR A 5 6.13 -0.83 -12.54
N ASP A 6 5.62 -0.73 -11.31
CA ASP A 6 4.35 -1.35 -10.94
C ASP A 6 3.18 -0.56 -11.51
N LYS A 7 2.21 -1.28 -12.06
CA LYS A 7 1.02 -0.67 -12.65
C LYS A 7 -0.12 -0.68 -11.66
N MET A 8 -0.80 0.47 -11.54
CA MET A 8 -1.99 0.55 -10.71
C MET A 8 -3.06 1.40 -11.37
N CYS A 9 -4.33 1.04 -11.15
CA CYS A 9 -5.48 1.82 -11.52
C CYS A 9 -6.06 2.46 -10.27
N ASN A 10 -6.22 3.78 -10.29
CA ASN A 10 -6.65 4.54 -9.13
C ASN A 10 -7.97 5.24 -9.39
N ASP A 11 -8.88 5.22 -8.41
CA ASP A 11 -9.97 6.17 -8.44
C ASP A 11 -9.46 7.56 -8.03
N ARG A 12 -10.36 8.55 -8.07
CA ARG A 12 -9.95 9.94 -7.81
C ARG A 12 -9.35 10.12 -6.42
N ASN A 13 -9.96 9.51 -5.40
CA ASN A 13 -9.50 9.67 -4.03
C ASN A 13 -8.13 9.00 -3.82
N SER A 14 -7.89 7.84 -4.44
CA SER A 14 -6.58 7.21 -4.32
C SER A 14 -5.51 7.99 -5.06
N MET A 15 -5.82 8.63 -6.18
CA MET A 15 -4.88 9.54 -6.84
C MET A 15 -4.48 10.70 -5.91
N MET A 16 -5.43 11.27 -5.20
CA MET A 16 -5.16 12.34 -4.23
C MET A 16 -4.26 11.84 -3.10
N PHE A 17 -4.49 10.61 -2.64
CA PHE A 17 -3.65 9.98 -1.61
C PHE A 17 -2.20 9.84 -2.08
N PHE A 18 -1.99 9.29 -3.28
CA PHE A 18 -0.63 9.09 -3.78
C PHE A 18 0.06 10.40 -4.15
N HIS A 19 -0.68 11.42 -4.61
CA HIS A 19 -0.10 12.74 -4.81
C HIS A 19 0.40 13.34 -3.49
N ALA A 20 -0.36 13.18 -2.41
CA ALA A 20 0.06 13.64 -1.08
C ALA A 20 1.34 12.91 -0.63
N LEU A 21 1.40 11.59 -0.87
CA LEU A 21 2.58 10.79 -0.57
C LEU A 21 3.81 11.34 -1.30
N MET A 22 3.69 11.61 -2.59
CA MET A 22 4.81 12.14 -3.39
C MET A 22 5.25 13.52 -2.93
N LYS A 23 4.35 14.35 -2.41
CA LYS A 23 4.65 15.69 -1.92
C LYS A 23 5.05 15.71 -0.45
N HIS A 24 5.09 14.55 0.22
CA HIS A 24 5.41 14.45 1.64
C HIS A 24 4.45 15.27 2.51
N VAL A 25 3.17 15.32 2.13
CA VAL A 25 2.13 16.00 2.90
C VAL A 25 1.07 15.00 3.34
N ARG A 26 0.30 15.36 4.36
CA ARG A 26 -0.76 14.48 4.88
C ARG A 26 -1.84 14.30 3.82
N PRO A 27 -2.31 13.05 3.58
CA PRO A 27 -3.37 12.82 2.60
C PRO A 27 -4.71 13.36 3.09
N PRO A 28 -5.63 13.66 2.15
CA PRO A 28 -6.98 14.07 2.53
C PRO A 28 -7.71 12.94 3.25
N ASN A 29 -8.67 13.29 4.09
CA ASN A 29 -9.47 12.31 4.83
C ASN A 29 -10.58 11.76 3.93
N LYS A 30 -10.20 11.01 2.91
CA LYS A 30 -11.10 10.39 1.94
C LYS A 30 -10.63 8.97 1.66
N VAL A 31 -11.58 8.05 1.54
CA VAL A 31 -11.29 6.66 1.18
C VAL A 31 -11.21 6.56 -0.34
N GLY A 32 -10.16 5.93 -0.84
CA GLY A 32 -9.98 5.63 -2.25
C GLY A 32 -9.68 4.17 -2.47
N ILE A 33 -9.90 3.72 -3.69
CA ILE A 33 -9.60 2.34 -4.11
C ILE A 33 -8.55 2.38 -5.21
N SER A 34 -7.54 1.53 -5.07
CA SER A 34 -6.50 1.34 -6.06
C SER A 34 -6.40 -0.14 -6.41
N TYR A 35 -6.14 -0.43 -7.67
CA TYR A 35 -6.09 -1.80 -8.17
C TYR A 35 -4.68 -2.08 -8.71
N MET A 36 -4.03 -3.12 -8.19
CA MET A 36 -2.76 -3.63 -8.71
C MET A 36 -2.93 -5.09 -9.11
N LEU A 37 -3.66 -5.32 -10.19
CA LEU A 37 -4.06 -6.67 -10.59
C LEU A 37 -2.95 -7.45 -11.27
N ALA A 38 -1.85 -6.80 -11.62
CA ALA A 38 -0.63 -7.47 -12.09
C ALA A 38 0.33 -7.84 -10.95
N GLY A 39 -0.02 -7.48 -9.71
CA GLY A 39 0.88 -7.61 -8.57
C GLY A 39 1.91 -6.49 -8.54
N ASP A 40 2.80 -6.52 -7.56
CA ASP A 40 3.87 -5.55 -7.44
C ASP A 40 5.25 -6.22 -7.41
N GLU A 41 6.30 -5.42 -7.53
CA GLU A 41 7.69 -5.88 -7.41
C GLU A 41 8.21 -5.81 -5.97
N GLY A 42 7.39 -5.30 -5.08
CA GLY A 42 7.70 -5.18 -3.68
C GLY A 42 7.91 -3.74 -3.22
N ALA A 43 7.75 -3.54 -1.94
CA ALA A 43 7.98 -2.28 -1.26
C ALA A 43 8.25 -2.54 0.21
N SER A 44 8.83 -1.56 0.91
CA SER A 44 8.91 -1.62 2.36
C SER A 44 7.50 -1.57 2.96
N ASN A 45 7.21 -2.48 3.88
CA ASN A 45 5.91 -2.48 4.58
C ASN A 45 5.85 -1.43 5.70
N THR A 46 6.97 -0.82 6.04
CA THR A 46 7.05 0.12 7.17
C THR A 46 7.43 1.53 6.77
N ASP A 47 8.17 1.72 5.67
CA ASP A 47 8.67 3.02 5.24
C ASP A 47 8.20 3.34 3.82
N PRO A 48 7.25 4.29 3.66
CA PRO A 48 6.76 4.65 2.32
C PRO A 48 7.81 5.27 1.41
N TYR A 49 8.94 5.71 1.96
CA TYR A 49 10.00 6.37 1.20
C TYR A 49 11.27 5.54 1.05
N ALA A 50 11.22 4.25 1.39
CA ALA A 50 12.38 3.37 1.22
C ALA A 50 12.78 3.30 -0.25
N ALA A 51 14.07 3.52 -0.53
CA ALA A 51 14.59 3.58 -1.91
C ALA A 51 14.75 2.19 -2.54
N GLY A 52 14.83 1.15 -1.75
CA GLY A 52 14.99 -0.20 -2.24
C GLY A 52 15.06 -1.22 -1.11
N LYS A 53 15.18 -2.48 -1.48
CA LYS A 53 15.20 -3.58 -0.54
C LYS A 53 16.46 -3.59 0.31
N THR A 54 16.28 -3.56 1.62
CA THR A 54 17.37 -3.72 2.61
C THR A 54 16.95 -4.73 3.66
N ALA A 55 17.91 -5.12 4.55
CA ALA A 55 17.62 -6.07 5.61
C ALA A 55 16.66 -5.54 6.69
N HIS A 56 16.44 -4.23 6.75
CA HIS A 56 15.71 -3.59 7.84
C HIS A 56 14.39 -2.92 7.44
N ASP A 57 14.03 -2.94 6.16
CA ASP A 57 12.86 -2.20 5.69
C ASP A 57 11.61 -3.06 5.50
N HIS A 58 11.66 -4.32 5.96
CA HIS A 58 10.50 -5.23 5.91
C HIS A 58 9.90 -5.30 4.50
N TRP A 59 10.73 -5.62 3.51
CA TRP A 59 10.32 -5.69 2.11
C TRP A 59 9.27 -6.78 1.93
N ILE A 60 8.17 -6.44 1.24
CA ILE A 60 7.08 -7.36 0.98
C ILE A 60 6.68 -7.29 -0.49
N VAL A 61 6.42 -8.46 -1.07
CA VAL A 61 5.92 -8.59 -2.44
C VAL A 61 4.52 -9.15 -2.37
N THR A 62 3.59 -8.53 -3.07
CA THR A 62 2.19 -8.96 -3.08
C THR A 62 1.75 -9.27 -4.51
N GLY A 63 1.03 -10.37 -4.69
CA GLY A 63 0.43 -10.72 -5.98
C GLY A 63 -0.70 -9.76 -6.34
N PRO A 64 -1.62 -10.18 -7.23
CA PRO A 64 -2.76 -9.34 -7.59
C PRO A 64 -3.53 -8.91 -6.35
N HIS A 65 -3.75 -7.60 -6.19
CA HIS A 65 -4.41 -7.08 -5.00
C HIS A 65 -5.12 -5.76 -5.30
N ILE A 66 -6.00 -5.38 -4.37
CA ILE A 66 -6.57 -4.04 -4.32
C ILE A 66 -6.12 -3.37 -3.05
N MET A 67 -6.09 -2.03 -3.06
CA MET A 67 -5.73 -1.23 -1.90
C MET A 67 -6.89 -0.32 -1.53
N VAL A 68 -7.17 -0.24 -0.23
CA VAL A 68 -8.09 0.76 0.31
C VAL A 68 -7.23 1.81 1.00
N VAL A 69 -7.18 3.01 0.43
CA VAL A 69 -6.28 4.07 0.89
C VAL A 69 -7.06 5.17 1.60
N GLY A 70 -6.35 5.98 2.37
CA GLY A 70 -6.92 7.07 3.15
C GLY A 70 -6.94 6.72 4.64
N PRO A 71 -6.99 7.75 5.52
CA PRO A 71 -6.88 7.53 6.97
C PRO A 71 -7.92 6.58 7.56
N ALA A 72 -9.13 6.54 6.99
CA ALA A 72 -10.20 5.68 7.48
C ALA A 72 -9.98 4.18 7.20
N ALA A 73 -9.04 3.82 6.32
CA ALA A 73 -8.77 2.42 6.00
C ALA A 73 -8.31 1.62 7.24
N LYS A 74 -7.70 2.28 8.22
CA LYS A 74 -7.28 1.65 9.46
C LYS A 74 -8.45 0.98 10.21
N ALA A 75 -9.66 1.48 10.05
CA ALA A 75 -10.85 0.91 10.69
C ALA A 75 -11.21 -0.48 10.18
N LEU A 76 -10.63 -0.94 9.06
CA LEU A 76 -10.81 -2.32 8.58
C LEU A 76 -10.22 -3.34 9.55
N GLY A 77 -9.24 -2.95 10.36
CA GLY A 77 -8.74 -3.79 11.43
C GLY A 77 -7.83 -4.92 10.99
N TYR A 78 -7.25 -4.86 9.78
CA TYR A 78 -6.29 -5.85 9.34
C TYR A 78 -4.99 -5.73 10.12
N THR A 79 -4.17 -6.79 10.10
CA THR A 79 -2.92 -6.81 10.86
C THR A 79 -1.98 -5.67 10.49
N GLU A 80 -1.36 -5.07 11.49
CA GLU A 80 -0.32 -4.06 11.33
C GLU A 80 1.08 -4.63 11.55
N ALA A 81 1.23 -5.95 11.50
CA ALA A 81 2.52 -6.60 11.65
C ALA A 81 3.50 -6.10 10.60
N LYS A 82 4.78 -6.03 10.96
CA LYS A 82 5.83 -5.52 10.04
C LYS A 82 6.12 -6.48 8.90
N ASP A 83 5.98 -7.79 9.13
CA ASP A 83 6.25 -8.84 8.17
C ASP A 83 5.03 -9.77 8.05
N PRO A 84 3.92 -9.29 7.50
CA PRO A 84 2.70 -10.10 7.40
C PRO A 84 2.77 -11.11 6.26
N ASP A 85 1.82 -12.06 6.26
CA ASP A 85 1.61 -12.95 5.13
C ASP A 85 0.96 -12.16 3.99
N SER A 86 1.68 -12.01 2.87
CA SER A 86 1.22 -11.20 1.73
C SER A 86 0.08 -11.87 0.94
N ASN A 87 -0.31 -13.10 1.29
CA ASN A 87 -1.48 -13.75 0.70
C ASN A 87 -2.76 -13.52 1.50
N LYS A 88 -2.70 -12.72 2.56
CA LYS A 88 -3.84 -12.35 3.41
C LYS A 88 -3.90 -10.83 3.52
N PRO A 89 -5.09 -10.25 3.81
CA PRO A 89 -5.18 -8.80 4.00
C PRO A 89 -4.27 -8.30 5.12
N TYR A 90 -3.62 -7.18 4.88
CA TYR A 90 -2.75 -6.55 5.87
C TYR A 90 -2.72 -5.03 5.67
N MET A 91 -2.20 -4.32 6.67
CA MET A 91 -1.99 -2.88 6.59
C MET A 91 -0.55 -2.60 6.21
N MET A 92 -0.35 -1.76 5.19
CA MET A 92 0.97 -1.31 4.77
C MET A 92 1.23 0.09 5.30
N TRP A 93 2.46 0.37 5.71
CA TRP A 93 2.92 1.65 6.26
C TRP A 93 2.20 2.01 7.56
N ALA A 94 1.96 1.00 8.39
CA ALA A 94 1.30 1.18 9.68
C ALA A 94 2.01 2.21 10.55
N GLY A 95 1.25 3.04 11.22
CA GLY A 95 1.78 4.09 12.07
C GLY A 95 2.21 5.36 11.33
N THR A 96 2.06 5.41 10.01
CA THR A 96 2.34 6.61 9.20
C THR A 96 1.03 7.23 8.72
N PRO A 97 1.06 8.51 8.26
CA PRO A 97 -0.13 9.12 7.65
C PRO A 97 -0.61 8.43 6.38
N TYR A 98 0.20 7.54 5.81
CA TYR A 98 -0.08 6.85 4.56
C TYR A 98 -0.47 5.39 4.76
N GLU A 99 -0.80 5.00 5.97
CA GLU A 99 -1.28 3.64 6.25
C GLU A 99 -2.49 3.32 5.40
N HIS A 100 -2.47 2.14 4.76
CA HIS A 100 -3.58 1.71 3.90
C HIS A 100 -3.70 0.19 3.94
N ALA A 101 -4.84 -0.33 3.47
CA ALA A 101 -5.11 -1.75 3.45
C ALA A 101 -4.69 -2.37 2.13
N MET A 102 -4.00 -3.50 2.22
CA MET A 102 -3.63 -4.35 1.10
C MET A 102 -4.51 -5.59 1.12
N ILE A 103 -5.30 -5.80 0.07
CA ILE A 103 -6.26 -6.91 0.01
C ILE A 103 -5.91 -7.79 -1.19
N PRO A 104 -5.18 -8.91 -0.96
CA PRO A 104 -4.84 -9.83 -2.04
C PRO A 104 -6.09 -10.47 -2.62
N VAL A 105 -6.15 -10.59 -3.94
CA VAL A 105 -7.29 -11.19 -4.65
C VAL A 105 -6.90 -12.47 -5.37
N ALA A 106 -5.61 -12.80 -5.41
CA ALA A 106 -5.09 -14.04 -5.96
C ALA A 106 -3.76 -14.37 -5.29
N PRO A 107 -3.34 -15.63 -5.27
CA PRO A 107 -2.07 -16.00 -4.66
C PRO A 107 -0.88 -15.35 -5.34
N LEU A 108 0.17 -15.09 -4.58
CA LEU A 108 1.46 -14.71 -5.09
C LEU A 108 2.06 -15.90 -5.83
N LYS A 109 2.51 -15.68 -7.05
CA LYS A 109 3.14 -16.73 -7.86
C LYS A 109 4.64 -16.82 -7.65
#